data_91afd357307d5c92fd292fd73de5c5cc
#
_entry.id   91afd357307d5c92fd292fd73de5c5cc
#
_cell.length_a   1.000
_cell.length_b   1.000
_cell.length_c   1.000
_cell.angle_alpha   90.00
_cell.angle_beta   90.00
_cell.angle_gamma   90.00
#
_symmetry.space_group_name_H-M   'P 1'
#
loop_
_entity.id
_entity.type
_entity.pdbx_description
1 polymer ?
#
loop_
_entity_poly.entity_id
_entity_poly.type
_entity_poly.pdbx_seq_one_letter_code
_entity_poly.pdbx_strand_id
1 'polypeptide(L)'
;FASIVNRRDRLGDLLVRSGRISDAQLRAAVDRQAGERERKLGEILVELGYITRAELEEHIRVQVEEAVYYLFTWSSGTFNFEAGVRPEREDFLVSINPESLLLEGARRVDEWSLIAKTIPTLDIVFEADQARLHAAGVRLSDEQEVVLPLLNGRNDVQDVVDASGLVEFEVGKAIYGLLSAGFVRRVGTSATQQSERVSDARVEEHRNLGIAFYKTGMFDEAERQFRRVAELRPAEGNAAFFLGLIALRQARWADAVESFRSAVEQAGARPAALHNLALALERMGR
;
A
#
# COMPACT_ATOMS: atom_id res chain seq x y z
N PHE A 1 15.06 3.91 -28.87
CA PHE A 1 15.34 3.49 -27.48
C PHE A 1 14.65 4.46 -26.55
N ALA A 2 13.63 4.01 -25.81
CA ALA A 2 12.97 4.83 -24.80
C ALA A 2 13.49 4.39 -23.43
N SER A 3 14.11 5.32 -22.68
CA SER A 3 14.56 5.10 -21.32
C SER A 3 14.15 6.29 -20.47
N ILE A 4 13.37 6.04 -19.44
CA ILE A 4 13.00 7.04 -18.45
C ILE A 4 13.74 6.69 -17.15
N VAL A 5 14.58 7.61 -16.68
CA VAL A 5 15.32 7.45 -15.43
C VAL A 5 14.32 7.43 -14.28
N ASN A 6 14.43 6.45 -13.38
CA ASN A 6 13.57 6.23 -12.21
C ASN A 6 12.19 5.62 -12.46
N ARG A 7 11.88 5.08 -13.64
CA ARG A 7 10.69 4.26 -13.84
C ARG A 7 10.98 2.77 -13.66
N ARG A 8 10.09 2.08 -12.98
CA ARG A 8 10.09 0.62 -12.79
C ARG A 8 9.56 -0.13 -14.03
N ASP A 9 9.37 0.57 -15.17
CA ASP A 9 8.84 0.01 -16.41
C ASP A 9 9.95 -0.51 -17.33
N ARG A 10 10.95 -1.19 -16.74
CA ARG A 10 11.95 -1.91 -17.55
C ARG A 10 11.30 -3.15 -18.14
N LEU A 11 11.74 -3.55 -19.34
CA LEU A 11 11.22 -4.72 -20.05
C LEU A 11 11.10 -5.96 -19.14
N GLY A 12 12.13 -6.23 -18.32
CA GLY A 12 12.13 -7.37 -17.41
C GLY A 12 11.03 -7.27 -16.36
N ASP A 13 10.85 -6.10 -15.77
CA ASP A 13 9.83 -5.86 -14.73
C ASP A 13 8.41 -5.98 -15.32
N LEU A 14 8.20 -5.48 -16.53
CA LEU A 14 6.93 -5.61 -17.25
C LEU A 14 6.59 -7.09 -17.55
N LEU A 15 7.58 -7.87 -18.01
CA LEU A 15 7.39 -9.28 -18.32
C LEU A 15 7.10 -10.13 -17.06
N VAL A 16 7.71 -9.81 -15.92
CA VAL A 16 7.40 -10.48 -14.64
C VAL A 16 6.00 -10.09 -14.16
N ARG A 17 5.66 -8.81 -14.15
CA ARG A 17 4.34 -8.32 -13.73
C ARG A 17 3.20 -8.89 -14.58
N SER A 18 3.40 -8.99 -15.91
CA SER A 18 2.43 -9.62 -16.81
C SER A 18 2.39 -11.14 -16.71
N GLY A 19 3.18 -11.76 -15.84
CA GLY A 19 3.23 -13.22 -15.64
C GLY A 19 3.83 -13.98 -16.80
N ARG A 20 4.49 -13.31 -17.75
CA ARG A 20 5.12 -13.96 -18.93
C ARG A 20 6.40 -14.69 -18.56
N ILE A 21 7.15 -14.16 -17.60
CA ILE A 21 8.33 -14.82 -17.02
C ILE A 21 8.26 -14.75 -15.49
N SER A 22 8.94 -15.67 -14.82
CA SER A 22 9.12 -15.63 -13.38
C SER A 22 10.34 -14.77 -13.00
N ASP A 23 10.40 -14.33 -11.73
CA ASP A 23 11.58 -13.65 -11.18
C ASP A 23 12.87 -14.48 -11.34
N ALA A 24 12.78 -15.80 -11.21
CA ALA A 24 13.90 -16.70 -11.39
C ALA A 24 14.42 -16.69 -12.83
N GLN A 25 13.51 -16.68 -13.83
CA GLN A 25 13.86 -16.58 -15.25
C GLN A 25 14.46 -15.21 -15.58
N LEU A 26 13.93 -14.13 -15.02
CA LEU A 26 14.50 -12.79 -15.19
C LEU A 26 15.94 -12.74 -14.63
N ARG A 27 16.17 -13.24 -13.42
CA ARG A 27 17.52 -13.29 -12.82
C ARG A 27 18.49 -14.07 -13.68
N ALA A 28 18.11 -15.26 -14.14
CA ALA A 28 18.94 -16.08 -15.01
C ALA A 28 19.32 -15.37 -16.31
N ALA A 29 18.37 -14.63 -16.92
CA ALA A 29 18.65 -13.84 -18.11
C ALA A 29 19.56 -12.63 -17.85
N VAL A 30 19.42 -11.95 -16.72
CA VAL A 30 20.25 -10.83 -16.29
C VAL A 30 21.68 -11.31 -15.96
N ASP A 31 21.84 -12.44 -15.28
CA ASP A 31 23.14 -13.04 -14.98
C ASP A 31 23.87 -13.41 -16.29
N ARG A 32 23.17 -13.97 -17.27
CA ARG A 32 23.74 -14.25 -18.58
C ARG A 32 24.13 -12.96 -19.31
N GLN A 33 23.30 -11.91 -19.24
CA GLN A 33 23.62 -10.60 -19.84
C GLN A 33 24.89 -9.98 -19.23
N ALA A 34 25.15 -10.19 -17.95
CA ALA A 34 26.36 -9.69 -17.29
C ALA A 34 27.65 -10.26 -17.93
N GLY A 35 27.59 -11.51 -18.43
CA GLY A 35 28.66 -12.13 -19.21
C GLY A 35 28.71 -11.71 -20.68
N GLU A 36 27.58 -11.31 -21.25
CA GLU A 36 27.39 -10.98 -22.67
C GLU A 36 26.92 -9.53 -22.83
N ARG A 37 27.73 -8.56 -22.40
CA ARG A 37 27.35 -7.12 -22.23
C ARG A 37 26.84 -6.42 -23.49
N GLU A 38 27.15 -6.93 -24.67
CA GLU A 38 26.67 -6.36 -25.95
C GLU A 38 25.26 -6.81 -26.33
N ARG A 39 24.76 -7.86 -25.68
CA ARG A 39 23.42 -8.43 -25.98
C ARG A 39 22.32 -7.79 -25.16
N LYS A 40 21.18 -7.63 -25.80
CA LYS A 40 19.99 -7.08 -25.14
C LYS A 40 19.26 -8.19 -24.35
N LEU A 41 18.71 -7.82 -23.20
CA LEU A 41 17.98 -8.73 -22.31
C LEU A 41 16.85 -9.47 -23.05
N GLY A 42 16.12 -8.76 -23.93
CA GLY A 42 15.05 -9.37 -24.72
C GLY A 42 15.51 -10.48 -25.65
N GLU A 43 16.69 -10.34 -26.29
CA GLU A 43 17.29 -11.40 -27.13
C GLU A 43 17.64 -12.64 -26.32
N ILE A 44 18.20 -12.42 -25.14
CA ILE A 44 18.56 -13.51 -24.22
C ILE A 44 17.30 -14.26 -23.74
N LEU A 45 16.24 -13.55 -23.42
CA LEU A 45 14.97 -14.15 -23.02
C LEU A 45 14.35 -15.02 -24.12
N VAL A 46 14.41 -14.54 -25.37
CA VAL A 46 13.92 -15.31 -26.54
C VAL A 46 14.80 -16.55 -26.78
N GLU A 47 16.13 -16.41 -26.71
CA GLU A 47 17.06 -17.54 -26.91
C GLU A 47 16.91 -18.60 -25.81
N LEU A 48 16.67 -18.19 -24.57
CA LEU A 48 16.38 -19.10 -23.46
C LEU A 48 15.00 -19.76 -23.58
N GLY A 49 14.18 -19.36 -24.57
CA GLY A 49 12.84 -19.87 -24.77
C GLY A 49 11.84 -19.45 -23.69
N TYR A 50 12.15 -18.39 -22.94
CA TYR A 50 11.26 -17.87 -21.89
C TYR A 50 10.12 -17.06 -22.46
N ILE A 51 10.34 -16.37 -23.58
CA ILE A 51 9.33 -15.65 -24.36
C ILE A 51 9.54 -15.88 -25.86
N THR A 52 8.50 -15.71 -26.64
CA THR A 52 8.57 -15.68 -28.12
C THR A 52 9.01 -14.30 -28.61
N ARG A 53 9.46 -14.24 -29.87
CA ARG A 53 9.81 -12.95 -30.49
C ARG A 53 8.59 -12.02 -30.61
N ALA A 54 7.40 -12.58 -30.92
CA ALA A 54 6.17 -11.81 -30.99
C ALA A 54 5.77 -11.18 -29.65
N GLU A 55 5.90 -11.92 -28.54
CA GLU A 55 5.68 -11.40 -27.19
C GLU A 55 6.68 -10.30 -26.84
N LEU A 56 7.95 -10.46 -27.21
CA LEU A 56 8.96 -9.43 -27.03
C LEU A 56 8.61 -8.14 -27.78
N GLU A 57 8.23 -8.24 -29.05
CA GLU A 57 7.85 -7.10 -29.88
C GLU A 57 6.63 -6.35 -29.32
N GLU A 58 5.64 -7.09 -28.81
CA GLU A 58 4.46 -6.51 -28.16
C GLU A 58 4.82 -5.74 -26.90
N HIS A 59 5.65 -6.31 -26.02
CA HIS A 59 6.08 -5.65 -24.79
C HIS A 59 6.99 -4.44 -25.04
N ILE A 60 7.83 -4.50 -26.08
CA ILE A 60 8.62 -3.33 -26.51
C ILE A 60 7.69 -2.23 -27.04
N ARG A 61 6.63 -2.57 -27.78
CA ARG A 61 5.63 -1.61 -28.23
C ARG A 61 5.00 -0.89 -27.04
N VAL A 62 4.46 -1.64 -26.07
CA VAL A 62 3.88 -1.07 -24.85
C VAL A 62 4.87 -0.17 -24.14
N GLN A 63 6.11 -0.61 -23.97
CA GLN A 63 7.15 0.20 -23.32
C GLN A 63 7.43 1.52 -24.06
N VAL A 64 7.45 1.52 -25.39
CA VAL A 64 7.66 2.72 -26.21
C VAL A 64 6.43 3.63 -26.11
N GLU A 65 5.23 3.11 -26.22
CA GLU A 65 3.98 3.86 -26.11
C GLU A 65 3.88 4.54 -24.75
N GLU A 66 4.10 3.82 -23.65
CA GLU A 66 4.09 4.37 -22.30
C GLU A 66 5.17 5.48 -22.10
N ALA A 67 6.36 5.27 -22.67
CA ALA A 67 7.41 6.31 -22.63
C ALA A 67 6.98 7.58 -23.37
N VAL A 68 6.28 7.45 -24.51
CA VAL A 68 5.74 8.57 -25.27
C VAL A 68 4.59 9.23 -24.51
N TYR A 69 3.64 8.47 -23.96
CA TYR A 69 2.54 9.03 -23.17
C TYR A 69 3.03 9.80 -21.96
N TYR A 70 4.10 9.35 -21.32
CA TYR A 70 4.74 10.10 -20.23
C TYR A 70 5.26 11.47 -20.69
N LEU A 71 5.74 11.63 -21.93
CA LEU A 71 6.18 12.93 -22.44
C LEU A 71 5.04 13.96 -22.53
N PHE A 72 3.80 13.52 -22.72
CA PHE A 72 2.64 14.43 -22.72
C PHE A 72 2.36 15.05 -21.34
N THR A 73 2.89 14.49 -20.27
CA THR A 73 2.75 15.05 -18.92
C THR A 73 3.78 16.14 -18.61
N TRP A 74 4.77 16.35 -19.49
CA TRP A 74 5.81 17.33 -19.27
C TRP A 74 5.30 18.75 -19.52
N SER A 75 5.55 19.64 -18.59
CA SER A 75 5.24 21.06 -18.71
C SER A 75 6.43 21.89 -19.24
N SER A 76 7.64 21.34 -19.21
CA SER A 76 8.87 21.99 -19.69
C SER A 76 9.91 20.93 -20.07
N GLY A 77 10.76 21.26 -21.02
CA GLY A 77 11.82 20.36 -21.49
C GLY A 77 12.50 20.92 -22.74
N THR A 78 13.55 20.24 -23.17
CA THR A 78 14.23 20.52 -24.46
C THR A 78 14.13 19.28 -25.34
N PHE A 79 13.91 19.49 -26.62
CA PHE A 79 13.93 18.42 -27.61
C PHE A 79 14.78 18.80 -28.79
N ASN A 80 15.38 17.82 -29.44
CA ASN A 80 16.11 18.01 -30.69
C ASN A 80 15.61 16.96 -31.69
N PHE A 81 15.43 17.37 -32.94
CA PHE A 81 15.03 16.49 -34.04
C PHE A 81 16.06 16.62 -35.18
N GLU A 82 16.67 15.51 -35.53
CA GLU A 82 17.63 15.41 -36.63
C GLU A 82 17.02 14.62 -37.79
N ALA A 83 16.69 15.33 -38.87
CA ALA A 83 16.08 14.70 -40.02
C ALA A 83 17.08 13.77 -40.75
N GLY A 84 16.59 12.57 -41.12
CA GLY A 84 17.39 11.59 -41.88
C GLY A 84 18.32 10.71 -41.01
N VAL A 85 18.45 11.00 -39.72
CA VAL A 85 19.21 10.12 -38.81
C VAL A 85 18.36 8.91 -38.46
N ARG A 86 18.91 7.72 -38.66
CA ARG A 86 18.28 6.44 -38.27
C ARG A 86 18.97 5.86 -37.04
N PRO A 87 18.27 5.05 -36.24
CA PRO A 87 18.90 4.33 -35.15
C PRO A 87 20.08 3.48 -35.64
N GLU A 88 21.20 3.51 -34.93
CA GLU A 88 22.40 2.72 -35.28
C GLU A 88 22.17 1.21 -35.26
N ARG A 89 21.16 0.74 -34.52
CA ARG A 89 20.75 -0.67 -34.40
C ARG A 89 19.27 -0.80 -34.68
N GLU A 90 18.93 -1.59 -35.68
CA GLU A 90 17.54 -1.82 -36.14
C GLU A 90 16.93 -3.15 -35.62
N ASP A 91 17.52 -3.75 -34.58
CA ASP A 91 17.20 -5.13 -34.16
C ASP A 91 15.75 -5.35 -33.68
N PHE A 92 15.13 -4.30 -33.12
CA PHE A 92 13.73 -4.33 -32.65
C PHE A 92 13.04 -2.99 -32.93
N LEU A 93 12.70 -2.77 -34.19
CA LEU A 93 11.86 -1.63 -34.58
C LEU A 93 10.39 -2.05 -34.50
N VAL A 94 9.63 -1.39 -33.65
CA VAL A 94 8.17 -1.50 -33.61
C VAL A 94 7.55 -0.38 -34.43
N SER A 95 6.63 -0.72 -35.32
CA SER A 95 5.86 0.29 -36.06
C SER A 95 4.70 0.75 -35.20
N ILE A 96 4.66 2.05 -34.88
CA ILE A 96 3.60 2.69 -34.11
C ILE A 96 3.00 3.80 -34.97
N ASN A 97 1.67 3.86 -35.03
CA ASN A 97 0.98 4.92 -35.75
C ASN A 97 1.06 6.24 -34.95
N PRO A 98 1.71 7.30 -35.47
CA PRO A 98 1.86 8.56 -34.74
C PRO A 98 0.53 9.26 -34.43
N GLU A 99 -0.46 9.16 -35.33
CA GLU A 99 -1.77 9.79 -35.13
C GLU A 99 -2.52 9.14 -33.97
N SER A 100 -2.50 7.79 -33.91
CA SER A 100 -3.09 7.05 -32.79
C SER A 100 -2.40 7.39 -31.47
N LEU A 101 -1.07 7.54 -31.48
CA LEU A 101 -0.27 7.91 -30.32
C LEU A 101 -0.61 9.32 -29.81
N LEU A 102 -0.76 10.28 -30.71
CA LEU A 102 -1.15 11.65 -30.38
C LEU A 102 -2.57 11.72 -29.80
N LEU A 103 -3.53 11.05 -30.42
CA LEU A 103 -4.92 11.03 -29.93
C LEU A 103 -5.02 10.37 -28.56
N GLU A 104 -4.39 9.23 -28.39
CA GLU A 104 -4.38 8.52 -27.10
C GLU A 104 -3.61 9.31 -26.03
N GLY A 105 -2.47 9.93 -26.37
CA GLY A 105 -1.73 10.79 -25.46
C GLY A 105 -2.55 11.99 -24.97
N ALA A 106 -3.27 12.65 -25.87
CA ALA A 106 -4.15 13.77 -25.52
C ALA A 106 -5.30 13.30 -24.60
N ARG A 107 -5.95 12.17 -24.94
CA ARG A 107 -7.01 11.57 -24.11
C ARG A 107 -6.49 11.24 -22.71
N ARG A 108 -5.30 10.65 -22.60
CA ARG A 108 -4.70 10.30 -21.30
C ARG A 108 -4.38 11.52 -20.45
N VAL A 109 -3.94 12.62 -21.03
CA VAL A 109 -3.70 13.88 -20.30
C VAL A 109 -4.99 14.41 -19.69
N ASP A 110 -6.08 14.42 -20.45
CA ASP A 110 -7.38 14.87 -19.96
C ASP A 110 -7.90 13.98 -18.84
N GLU A 111 -7.89 12.67 -19.04
CA GLU A 111 -8.33 11.70 -18.02
C GLU A 111 -7.42 11.73 -16.79
N TRP A 112 -6.09 11.80 -16.98
CA TRP A 112 -5.13 11.85 -15.87
C TRP A 112 -5.33 13.08 -15.00
N SER A 113 -5.72 14.22 -15.58
CA SER A 113 -6.03 15.42 -14.81
C SER A 113 -7.13 15.24 -13.78
N LEU A 114 -8.09 14.35 -14.06
CA LEU A 114 -9.17 13.97 -13.15
C LEU A 114 -8.70 12.92 -12.13
N ILE A 115 -7.97 11.91 -12.61
CA ILE A 115 -7.41 10.85 -11.78
C ILE A 115 -6.47 11.43 -10.73
N ALA A 116 -5.53 12.29 -11.11
CA ALA A 116 -4.53 12.87 -10.22
C ALA A 116 -5.12 13.77 -9.11
N LYS A 117 -6.30 14.37 -9.34
CA LYS A 117 -7.03 15.09 -8.26
C LYS A 117 -7.53 14.17 -7.17
N THR A 118 -7.87 12.95 -7.54
CA THR A 118 -8.45 11.94 -6.63
C THR A 118 -7.37 11.02 -6.06
N ILE A 119 -6.38 10.69 -6.89
CA ILE A 119 -5.23 9.84 -6.58
C ILE A 119 -3.95 10.66 -6.80
N PRO A 120 -3.64 11.63 -5.93
CA PRO A 120 -2.48 12.52 -6.11
C PRO A 120 -1.14 11.81 -5.89
N THR A 121 -1.13 10.69 -5.18
CA THR A 121 0.07 9.90 -4.85
C THR A 121 -0.24 8.41 -4.85
N LEU A 122 0.77 7.58 -5.09
CA LEU A 122 0.60 6.13 -5.18
C LEU A 122 0.57 5.41 -3.82
N ASP A 123 0.84 6.11 -2.72
CA ASP A 123 0.79 5.56 -1.35
C ASP A 123 -0.62 5.51 -0.76
N ILE A 124 -1.64 5.92 -1.51
CA ILE A 124 -3.03 5.90 -1.07
C ILE A 124 -3.55 4.46 -1.05
N VAL A 125 -4.27 4.14 0.02
CA VAL A 125 -4.91 2.83 0.22
C VAL A 125 -6.40 2.95 0.01
N PHE A 126 -6.93 2.04 -0.80
CA PHE A 126 -8.36 1.93 -1.10
C PHE A 126 -8.93 0.58 -0.65
N GLU A 127 -10.20 0.56 -0.34
CA GLU A 127 -10.95 -0.64 0.03
C GLU A 127 -12.24 -0.75 -0.77
N ALA A 128 -12.48 -1.95 -1.31
CA ALA A 128 -13.68 -2.26 -2.08
C ALA A 128 -14.86 -2.60 -1.16
N ASP A 129 -16.04 -2.06 -1.47
CA ASP A 129 -17.32 -2.44 -0.86
C ASP A 129 -17.90 -3.65 -1.61
N GLN A 130 -17.49 -4.85 -1.19
CA GLN A 130 -17.92 -6.11 -1.79
C GLN A 130 -19.45 -6.30 -1.73
N ALA A 131 -20.08 -5.87 -0.63
CA ALA A 131 -21.53 -6.02 -0.45
C ALA A 131 -22.31 -5.17 -1.48
N ARG A 132 -21.85 -3.95 -1.68
CA ARG A 132 -22.46 -3.02 -2.65
C ARG A 132 -22.23 -3.48 -4.09
N LEU A 133 -21.07 -4.01 -4.41
CA LEU A 133 -20.75 -4.57 -5.72
C LEU A 133 -21.67 -5.75 -6.07
N HIS A 134 -21.82 -6.70 -5.15
CA HIS A 134 -22.70 -7.85 -5.34
C HIS A 134 -24.18 -7.44 -5.50
N ALA A 135 -24.62 -6.45 -4.73
CA ALA A 135 -26.01 -5.97 -4.80
C ALA A 135 -26.32 -5.21 -6.10
N ALA A 136 -25.33 -4.53 -6.67
CA ALA A 136 -25.52 -3.68 -7.84
C ALA A 136 -25.57 -4.45 -9.17
N GLY A 137 -25.00 -5.66 -9.24
CA GLY A 137 -24.95 -6.48 -10.46
C GLY A 137 -24.29 -5.79 -11.66
N VAL A 138 -23.35 -4.88 -11.40
CA VAL A 138 -22.68 -4.05 -12.42
C VAL A 138 -21.67 -4.87 -13.19
N ARG A 139 -21.61 -4.65 -14.50
CA ARG A 139 -20.55 -5.21 -15.35
C ARG A 139 -19.30 -4.33 -15.20
N LEU A 140 -18.22 -4.93 -14.75
CA LEU A 140 -16.90 -4.31 -14.64
C LEU A 140 -16.15 -4.35 -15.97
N SER A 141 -15.20 -3.44 -16.19
CA SER A 141 -14.21 -3.58 -17.27
C SER A 141 -13.14 -4.61 -16.89
N ASP A 142 -12.40 -5.09 -17.90
CA ASP A 142 -11.34 -6.09 -17.67
C ASP A 142 -10.29 -5.58 -16.65
N GLU A 143 -9.91 -4.30 -16.72
CA GLU A 143 -8.98 -3.68 -15.77
C GLU A 143 -9.58 -3.58 -14.36
N GLN A 144 -10.88 -3.27 -14.26
CA GLN A 144 -11.56 -3.22 -12.97
C GLN A 144 -11.68 -4.60 -12.32
N GLU A 145 -11.89 -5.66 -13.12
CA GLU A 145 -11.92 -7.04 -12.61
C GLU A 145 -10.57 -7.47 -12.04
N VAL A 146 -9.46 -7.05 -12.68
CA VAL A 146 -8.10 -7.33 -12.20
C VAL A 146 -7.75 -6.52 -10.94
N VAL A 147 -8.11 -5.24 -10.92
CA VAL A 147 -7.75 -4.32 -9.83
C VAL A 147 -8.57 -4.54 -8.56
N LEU A 148 -9.86 -4.85 -8.70
CA LEU A 148 -10.81 -4.93 -7.60
C LEU A 148 -10.39 -5.86 -6.44
N PRO A 149 -9.90 -7.10 -6.66
CA PRO A 149 -9.46 -7.98 -5.60
C PRO A 149 -8.25 -7.45 -4.81
N LEU A 150 -7.47 -6.56 -5.43
CA LEU A 150 -6.28 -5.96 -4.85
C LEU A 150 -6.61 -4.76 -3.93
N LEU A 151 -7.81 -4.17 -4.07
CA LEU A 151 -8.30 -3.06 -3.24
C LEU A 151 -8.88 -3.58 -1.92
N ASN A 152 -8.00 -4.10 -1.07
CA ASN A 152 -8.33 -4.84 0.15
C ASN A 152 -8.18 -4.03 1.45
N GLY A 153 -7.98 -2.71 1.36
CA GLY A 153 -7.76 -1.83 2.51
C GLY A 153 -6.34 -1.91 3.10
N ARG A 154 -5.40 -2.61 2.43
CA ARG A 154 -4.01 -2.79 2.89
C ARG A 154 -2.98 -2.41 1.83
N ASN A 155 -3.25 -2.78 0.59
CA ASN A 155 -2.41 -2.46 -0.55
C ASN A 155 -2.59 -0.98 -0.89
N ASP A 156 -1.49 -0.28 -1.08
CA ASP A 156 -1.53 1.05 -1.69
C ASP A 156 -1.62 0.94 -3.22
N VAL A 157 -1.78 2.07 -3.90
CA VAL A 157 -1.91 2.08 -5.36
C VAL A 157 -0.67 1.52 -6.04
N GLN A 158 0.53 1.74 -5.46
CA GLN A 158 1.77 1.17 -6.00
C GLN A 158 1.77 -0.36 -5.91
N ASP A 159 1.34 -0.93 -4.77
CA ASP A 159 1.20 -2.37 -4.61
C ASP A 159 0.21 -2.95 -5.64
N VAL A 160 -0.89 -2.22 -5.91
CA VAL A 160 -1.88 -2.62 -6.93
C VAL A 160 -1.29 -2.59 -8.33
N VAL A 161 -0.50 -1.56 -8.68
CA VAL A 161 0.22 -1.50 -9.97
C VAL A 161 1.20 -2.67 -10.10
N ASP A 162 1.96 -2.95 -9.05
CA ASP A 162 2.97 -4.01 -9.06
C ASP A 162 2.33 -5.42 -9.15
N ALA A 163 1.15 -5.62 -8.55
CA ALA A 163 0.47 -6.92 -8.49
C ALA A 163 -0.49 -7.18 -9.67
N SER A 164 -1.07 -6.14 -10.27
CA SER A 164 -2.06 -6.29 -11.36
C SER A 164 -1.45 -6.62 -12.72
N GLY A 165 -0.18 -6.27 -12.94
CA GLY A 165 0.46 -6.32 -14.25
C GLY A 165 0.01 -5.20 -15.23
N LEU A 166 -0.88 -4.32 -14.78
CA LEU A 166 -1.36 -3.18 -15.55
C LEU A 166 -0.39 -1.98 -15.41
N VAL A 167 -0.46 -1.06 -16.37
CA VAL A 167 0.28 0.21 -16.26
C VAL A 167 -0.42 1.17 -15.29
N GLU A 168 0.32 2.10 -14.72
CA GLU A 168 -0.16 3.04 -13.70
C GLU A 168 -1.43 3.79 -14.13
N PHE A 169 -1.50 4.19 -15.40
CA PHE A 169 -2.69 4.87 -15.95
C PHE A 169 -3.95 4.01 -15.90
N GLU A 170 -3.85 2.74 -16.28
CA GLU A 170 -4.99 1.80 -16.30
C GLU A 170 -5.47 1.50 -14.87
N VAL A 171 -4.54 1.29 -13.94
CA VAL A 171 -4.85 1.12 -12.52
C VAL A 171 -5.55 2.37 -11.96
N GLY A 172 -4.97 3.56 -12.21
CA GLY A 172 -5.56 4.82 -11.77
C GLY A 172 -6.97 5.05 -12.33
N LYS A 173 -7.18 4.76 -13.62
CA LYS A 173 -8.47 4.85 -14.30
C LYS A 173 -9.49 3.85 -13.73
N ALA A 174 -9.09 2.61 -13.49
CA ALA A 174 -9.94 1.57 -12.90
C ALA A 174 -10.40 1.98 -11.49
N ILE A 175 -9.46 2.42 -10.63
CA ILE A 175 -9.76 2.90 -9.27
C ILE A 175 -10.66 4.13 -9.31
N TYR A 176 -10.36 5.11 -10.18
CA TYR A 176 -11.18 6.33 -10.32
C TYR A 176 -12.63 6.00 -10.72
N GLY A 177 -12.81 5.08 -11.66
CA GLY A 177 -14.15 4.62 -12.08
C GLY A 177 -14.91 3.95 -10.95
N LEU A 178 -14.28 3.03 -10.22
CA LEU A 178 -14.87 2.33 -9.08
C LEU A 178 -15.20 3.29 -7.92
N LEU A 179 -14.33 4.26 -7.66
CA LEU A 179 -14.54 5.29 -6.63
C LEU A 179 -15.69 6.22 -6.99
N SER A 180 -15.74 6.69 -8.25
CA SER A 180 -16.82 7.56 -8.75
C SER A 180 -18.18 6.88 -8.72
N ALA A 181 -18.22 5.56 -8.93
CA ALA A 181 -19.42 4.74 -8.79
C ALA A 181 -19.76 4.41 -7.32
N GLY A 182 -18.88 4.76 -6.37
CA GLY A 182 -19.06 4.51 -4.94
C GLY A 182 -18.89 3.03 -4.52
N PHE A 183 -18.17 2.24 -5.32
CA PHE A 183 -17.86 0.84 -5.00
C PHE A 183 -16.54 0.68 -4.24
N VAL A 184 -15.76 1.75 -4.16
CA VAL A 184 -14.46 1.79 -3.47
C VAL A 184 -14.43 3.03 -2.61
N ARG A 185 -13.76 2.96 -1.46
CA ARG A 185 -13.52 4.10 -0.56
C ARG A 185 -12.02 4.24 -0.28
N ARG A 186 -11.58 5.46 -0.04
CA ARG A 186 -10.24 5.74 0.47
C ARG A 186 -10.16 5.39 1.96
N VAL A 187 -9.14 4.64 2.36
CA VAL A 187 -8.91 4.24 3.76
C VAL A 187 -7.85 5.12 4.42
N GLY A 188 -6.80 5.49 3.66
CA GLY A 188 -5.68 6.29 4.19
C GLY A 188 -4.48 6.23 3.26
N THR A 189 -3.30 6.31 3.84
CA THR A 189 -2.02 6.08 3.13
C THR A 189 -1.24 4.94 3.78
N SER A 190 -0.36 4.29 3.02
CA SER A 190 0.49 3.21 3.53
C SER A 190 1.37 3.66 4.70
N ALA A 191 1.89 4.90 4.66
CA ALA A 191 2.66 5.48 5.75
C ALA A 191 1.85 5.63 7.05
N THR A 192 0.58 6.09 6.93
CA THR A 192 -0.33 6.21 8.08
C THR A 192 -0.65 4.85 8.66
N GLN A 193 -0.99 3.87 7.84
CA GLN A 193 -1.28 2.50 8.29
C GLN A 193 -0.07 1.82 8.93
N GLN A 194 1.13 2.04 8.40
CA GLN A 194 2.36 1.53 8.97
C GLN A 194 2.61 2.14 10.38
N SER A 195 2.39 3.45 10.53
CA SER A 195 2.51 4.14 11.81
C SER A 195 1.50 3.62 12.85
N GLU A 196 0.24 3.41 12.43
CA GLU A 196 -0.79 2.84 13.28
C GLU A 196 -0.45 1.40 13.72
N ARG A 197 -0.02 0.54 12.80
CA ARG A 197 0.39 -0.84 13.11
C ARG A 197 1.56 -0.90 14.09
N VAL A 198 2.57 -0.03 13.91
CA VAL A 198 3.71 0.06 14.83
C VAL A 198 3.26 0.54 16.21
N SER A 199 2.33 1.51 16.26
CA SER A 199 1.74 1.97 17.51
C SER A 199 0.96 0.85 18.22
N ASP A 200 0.14 0.10 17.48
CA ASP A 200 -0.63 -1.03 18.00
C ASP A 200 0.25 -2.14 18.55
N ALA A 201 1.29 -2.52 17.82
CA ALA A 201 2.25 -3.52 18.26
C ALA A 201 2.95 -3.12 19.58
N ARG A 202 3.33 -1.84 19.70
CA ARG A 202 3.93 -1.30 20.92
C ARG A 202 2.95 -1.31 22.11
N VAL A 203 1.69 -0.94 21.89
CA VAL A 203 0.65 -1.01 22.91
C VAL A 203 0.47 -2.43 23.41
N GLU A 204 0.37 -3.41 22.50
CA GLU A 204 0.28 -4.83 22.87
C GLU A 204 1.50 -5.34 23.65
N GLU A 205 2.70 -4.95 23.24
CA GLU A 205 3.94 -5.31 23.93
C GLU A 205 3.94 -4.80 25.37
N HIS A 206 3.71 -3.50 25.57
CA HIS A 206 3.66 -2.91 26.89
C HIS A 206 2.53 -3.51 27.74
N ARG A 207 1.36 -3.78 27.15
CA ARG A 207 0.26 -4.41 27.86
C ARG A 207 0.62 -5.83 28.34
N ASN A 208 1.21 -6.65 27.45
CA ASN A 208 1.60 -8.02 27.79
C ASN A 208 2.69 -8.06 28.86
N LEU A 209 3.68 -7.18 28.77
CA LEU A 209 4.72 -7.01 29.81
C LEU A 209 4.11 -6.55 31.14
N GLY A 210 3.20 -5.58 31.12
CA GLY A 210 2.50 -5.10 32.30
C GLY A 210 1.71 -6.21 33.01
N ILE A 211 0.98 -7.03 32.27
CA ILE A 211 0.26 -8.18 32.81
C ILE A 211 1.22 -9.22 33.42
N ALA A 212 2.35 -9.51 32.75
CA ALA A 212 3.35 -10.45 33.24
C ALA A 212 3.96 -9.96 34.57
N PHE A 213 4.37 -8.70 34.65
CA PHE A 213 4.90 -8.09 35.86
C PHE A 213 3.87 -8.03 36.99
N TYR A 214 2.61 -7.71 36.68
CA TYR A 214 1.53 -7.75 37.66
C TYR A 214 1.33 -9.16 38.27
N LYS A 215 1.33 -10.20 37.43
CA LYS A 215 1.20 -11.59 37.86
C LYS A 215 2.35 -12.07 38.73
N THR A 216 3.55 -11.57 38.50
CA THR A 216 4.76 -11.92 39.27
C THR A 216 4.97 -11.04 40.51
N GLY A 217 4.07 -10.08 40.78
CA GLY A 217 4.15 -9.20 41.94
C GLY A 217 5.13 -8.03 41.77
N MET A 218 5.68 -7.83 40.58
CA MET A 218 6.57 -6.71 40.25
C MET A 218 5.71 -5.47 39.91
N PHE A 219 5.09 -4.88 40.93
CA PHE A 219 4.05 -3.85 40.77
C PHE A 219 4.58 -2.53 40.20
N ASP A 220 5.81 -2.15 40.52
CA ASP A 220 6.41 -0.90 40.00
C ASP A 220 6.74 -1.01 38.53
N GLU A 221 7.21 -2.18 38.09
CA GLU A 221 7.44 -2.50 36.68
C GLU A 221 6.12 -2.55 35.89
N ALA A 222 5.12 -3.20 36.47
CA ALA A 222 3.79 -3.27 35.87
C ALA A 222 3.19 -1.86 35.69
N GLU A 223 3.31 -1.00 36.71
CA GLU A 223 2.82 0.37 36.67
C GLU A 223 3.48 1.18 35.54
N ARG A 224 4.81 1.07 35.37
CA ARG A 224 5.53 1.72 34.26
C ARG A 224 5.00 1.29 32.90
N GLN A 225 4.73 -0.01 32.71
CA GLN A 225 4.23 -0.52 31.45
C GLN A 225 2.80 -0.04 31.16
N PHE A 226 1.90 -0.09 32.14
CA PHE A 226 0.52 0.38 31.94
C PHE A 226 0.41 1.91 31.79
N ARG A 227 1.29 2.70 32.40
CA ARG A 227 1.40 4.14 32.11
C ARG A 227 1.79 4.38 30.67
N ARG A 228 2.72 3.57 30.13
CA ARG A 228 3.11 3.66 28.71
C ARG A 228 1.96 3.30 27.77
N VAL A 229 1.14 2.30 28.11
CA VAL A 229 -0.10 1.99 27.36
C VAL A 229 -1.05 3.19 27.39
N ALA A 230 -1.27 3.81 28.56
CA ALA A 230 -2.15 4.98 28.69
C ALA A 230 -1.65 6.21 27.91
N GLU A 231 -0.33 6.40 27.81
CA GLU A 231 0.26 7.47 26.97
C GLU A 231 0.03 7.21 25.48
N LEU A 232 0.22 5.96 25.02
CA LEU A 232 0.07 5.58 23.63
C LEU A 232 -1.40 5.53 23.20
N ARG A 233 -2.30 5.14 24.11
CA ARG A 233 -3.75 5.04 23.90
C ARG A 233 -4.56 5.56 25.09
N PRO A 234 -4.72 6.87 25.22
CA PRO A 234 -5.42 7.48 26.36
C PRO A 234 -6.88 7.03 26.52
N ALA A 235 -7.54 6.64 25.45
CA ALA A 235 -8.94 6.19 25.46
C ALA A 235 -9.12 4.68 25.79
N GLU A 236 -8.04 3.95 26.03
CA GLU A 236 -8.10 2.53 26.33
C GLU A 236 -8.23 2.28 27.86
N GLY A 237 -9.45 2.16 28.36
CA GLY A 237 -9.74 1.96 29.79
C GLY A 237 -9.10 0.73 30.45
N ASN A 238 -8.50 -0.17 29.67
CA ASN A 238 -7.79 -1.34 30.21
C ASN A 238 -6.52 -0.94 30.98
N ALA A 239 -5.77 0.07 30.52
CA ALA A 239 -4.58 0.55 31.20
C ALA A 239 -4.95 1.16 32.58
N ALA A 240 -5.96 2.02 32.61
CA ALA A 240 -6.47 2.61 33.85
C ALA A 240 -6.98 1.53 34.82
N PHE A 241 -7.66 0.49 34.33
CA PHE A 241 -8.10 -0.62 35.17
C PHE A 241 -6.94 -1.36 35.85
N PHE A 242 -5.87 -1.69 35.11
CA PHE A 242 -4.71 -2.36 35.69
C PHE A 242 -3.92 -1.45 36.64
N LEU A 243 -3.82 -0.14 36.35
CA LEU A 243 -3.24 0.84 37.29
C LEU A 243 -4.03 0.87 38.62
N GLY A 244 -5.35 0.81 38.53
CA GLY A 244 -6.20 0.68 39.74
C GLY A 244 -5.94 -0.61 40.52
N LEU A 245 -5.80 -1.76 39.83
CA LEU A 245 -5.46 -3.02 40.48
C LEU A 245 -4.09 -2.99 41.18
N ILE A 246 -3.09 -2.38 40.56
CA ILE A 246 -1.75 -2.21 41.12
C ILE A 246 -1.83 -1.33 42.37
N ALA A 247 -2.52 -0.21 42.29
CA ALA A 247 -2.71 0.71 43.44
C ALA A 247 -3.41 0.01 44.61
N LEU A 248 -4.45 -0.82 44.35
CA LEU A 248 -5.08 -1.66 45.37
C LEU A 248 -4.09 -2.64 46.03
N ARG A 249 -3.23 -3.31 45.26
CA ARG A 249 -2.21 -4.22 45.79
C ARG A 249 -1.18 -3.53 46.67
N GLN A 250 -0.89 -2.26 46.37
CA GLN A 250 0.04 -1.43 47.13
C GLN A 250 -0.63 -0.61 48.24
N ALA A 251 -1.92 -0.84 48.52
CA ALA A 251 -2.73 -0.12 49.48
C ALA A 251 -2.82 1.40 49.23
N ARG A 252 -2.59 1.86 48.00
CA ARG A 252 -2.76 3.25 47.54
C ARG A 252 -4.22 3.49 47.14
N TRP A 253 -5.11 3.58 48.16
CA TRP A 253 -6.56 3.56 47.96
C TRP A 253 -7.08 4.73 47.12
N ALA A 254 -6.51 5.94 47.34
CA ALA A 254 -6.89 7.14 46.58
C ALA A 254 -6.58 6.99 45.09
N ASP A 255 -5.38 6.52 44.76
CA ASP A 255 -4.92 6.31 43.40
C ASP A 255 -5.77 5.19 42.70
N ALA A 256 -6.14 4.16 43.47
CA ALA A 256 -7.02 3.11 42.99
C ALA A 256 -8.41 3.65 42.60
N VAL A 257 -9.01 4.50 43.43
CA VAL A 257 -10.31 5.14 43.15
C VAL A 257 -10.22 5.99 41.87
N GLU A 258 -9.20 6.81 41.71
CA GLU A 258 -9.00 7.67 40.56
C GLU A 258 -8.86 6.78 39.27
N SER A 259 -7.99 5.78 39.33
CA SER A 259 -7.73 4.89 38.20
C SER A 259 -8.97 4.10 37.78
N PHE A 260 -9.76 3.59 38.72
CA PHE A 260 -11.00 2.86 38.36
C PHE A 260 -12.09 3.80 37.86
N ARG A 261 -12.21 5.04 38.33
CA ARG A 261 -13.11 6.05 37.77
C ARG A 261 -12.74 6.31 36.30
N SER A 262 -11.46 6.54 36.02
CA SER A 262 -10.95 6.73 34.67
C SER A 262 -11.26 5.53 33.78
N ALA A 263 -11.08 4.30 34.29
CA ALA A 263 -11.41 3.08 33.55
C ALA A 263 -12.91 2.98 33.21
N VAL A 264 -13.79 3.38 34.12
CA VAL A 264 -15.25 3.41 33.90
C VAL A 264 -15.64 4.47 32.86
N GLU A 265 -15.03 5.66 32.91
CA GLU A 265 -15.26 6.74 31.97
C GLU A 265 -14.83 6.37 30.54
N GLN A 266 -13.64 5.75 30.40
CA GLN A 266 -13.05 5.41 29.11
C GLN A 266 -13.63 4.16 28.47
N ALA A 267 -13.88 3.10 29.23
CA ALA A 267 -14.31 1.79 28.71
C ALA A 267 -15.73 1.37 29.13
N GLY A 268 -16.47 2.28 29.77
CA GLY A 268 -17.81 2.02 30.28
C GLY A 268 -17.83 1.26 31.63
N ALA A 269 -19.02 1.18 32.20
CA ALA A 269 -19.27 0.60 33.51
C ALA A 269 -19.15 -0.93 33.53
N ARG A 270 -17.95 -1.46 33.37
CA ARG A 270 -17.71 -2.92 33.45
C ARG A 270 -17.84 -3.41 34.90
N PRO A 271 -18.50 -4.55 35.16
CA PRO A 271 -18.72 -5.05 36.52
C PRO A 271 -17.45 -5.14 37.37
N ALA A 272 -16.33 -5.59 36.76
CA ALA A 272 -15.05 -5.69 37.45
C ALA A 272 -14.48 -4.31 37.89
N ALA A 273 -14.63 -3.29 37.05
CA ALA A 273 -14.16 -1.93 37.37
C ALA A 273 -15.01 -1.32 38.50
N LEU A 274 -16.33 -1.47 38.43
CA LEU A 274 -17.25 -1.00 39.46
C LEU A 274 -17.04 -1.70 40.81
N HIS A 275 -16.86 -3.03 40.79
CA HIS A 275 -16.58 -3.82 41.98
C HIS A 275 -15.29 -3.35 42.67
N ASN A 276 -14.21 -3.20 41.94
CA ASN A 276 -12.93 -2.75 42.50
C ASN A 276 -12.95 -1.28 42.90
N LEU A 277 -13.73 -0.43 42.23
CA LEU A 277 -13.96 0.94 42.64
C LEU A 277 -14.67 0.97 44.03
N ALA A 278 -15.73 0.18 44.18
CA ALA A 278 -16.44 0.08 45.46
C ALA A 278 -15.52 -0.42 46.60
N LEU A 279 -14.72 -1.46 46.33
CA LEU A 279 -13.72 -1.96 47.26
C LEU A 279 -12.69 -0.88 47.67
N ALA A 280 -12.20 -0.12 46.71
CA ALA A 280 -11.24 0.97 46.97
C ALA A 280 -11.85 2.08 47.85
N LEU A 281 -13.11 2.45 47.56
CA LEU A 281 -13.86 3.44 48.38
C LEU A 281 -14.11 2.95 49.81
N GLU A 282 -14.49 1.69 49.98
CA GLU A 282 -14.65 1.07 51.31
C GLU A 282 -13.34 1.14 52.11
N ARG A 283 -12.20 0.81 51.52
CA ARG A 283 -10.88 0.87 52.14
C ARG A 283 -10.44 2.29 52.47
N MET A 284 -10.96 3.31 51.79
CA MET A 284 -10.78 4.71 52.13
C MET A 284 -11.68 5.18 53.27
N GLY A 285 -12.63 4.36 53.75
CA GLY A 285 -13.60 4.78 54.75
C GLY A 285 -14.74 5.64 54.19
N ARG A 286 -15.08 5.48 52.93
CA ARG A 286 -16.15 6.23 52.25
C ARG A 286 -17.21 5.26 51.67
#